data_e2cdd95e4130e9e079aa84469a4a8273
#
_entry.id   e2cdd95e4130e9e079aa84469a4a8273
#
_cell.length_a   1.000
_cell.length_b   1.000
_cell.length_c   1.000
_cell.angle_alpha   90.00
_cell.angle_beta   90.00
_cell.angle_gamma   90.00
#
_symmetry.space_group_name_H-M   'P 1'
#
loop_
_entity.id
_entity.type
_entity.pdbx_description
1 polymer ?
#
loop_
_entity_poly.entity_id
_entity_poly.type
_entity_poly.pdbx_seq_one_letter_code
_entity_poly.pdbx_strand_id
1 'polypeptide(L)'
;YMENKKNELKSNFSGVKVHPNAFVDPSAELHDGVIIAQGAMVGPNVKIGKGTEIGPNAVITGKTEIGINNKVFPNVFIGLDPQDLKYRGASTEVIIGDNNTFRECVTINKATYEGEKTIIGNNNLLMAYTHIGHNCELGNRIVLANSVQVAGHVKVEDNAIIGGCLGIH
;
A
#
# COMPACT_ATOMS: atom_id res chain seq x y z
N TYR A 1 15.76 -23.30 24.31
CA TYR A 1 14.74 -22.43 24.90
C TYR A 1 14.94 -21.03 24.33
N MET A 2 14.24 -20.70 23.24
CA MET A 2 14.13 -19.32 22.78
C MET A 2 12.83 -18.77 23.37
N GLU A 3 12.95 -17.84 24.31
CA GLU A 3 11.82 -17.09 24.82
C GLU A 3 11.22 -16.25 23.72
N ASN A 4 9.95 -16.53 23.40
CA ASN A 4 9.10 -15.65 22.60
C ASN A 4 8.96 -14.31 23.32
N LYS A 5 9.81 -13.34 23.00
CA LYS A 5 9.49 -11.94 23.28
C LYS A 5 8.29 -11.58 22.44
N LYS A 6 7.10 -11.64 23.04
CA LYS A 6 5.91 -10.97 22.49
C LYS A 6 6.32 -9.52 22.22
N ASN A 7 6.34 -9.15 20.95
CA ASN A 7 6.50 -7.75 20.55
C ASN A 7 5.31 -6.98 21.12
N GLU A 8 5.50 -6.36 22.27
CA GLU A 8 4.57 -5.36 22.77
C GLU A 8 4.72 -4.13 21.86
N LEU A 9 3.90 -4.10 20.81
CA LEU A 9 3.66 -2.87 20.07
C LEU A 9 3.21 -1.82 21.08
N LYS A 10 4.01 -0.78 21.26
CA LYS A 10 3.61 0.42 22.00
C LYS A 10 2.56 1.15 21.14
N SER A 11 1.37 0.58 21.02
CA SER A 11 0.26 1.27 20.40
C SER A 11 -0.27 2.30 21.41
N ASN A 12 0.14 3.54 21.27
CA ASN A 12 -0.45 4.68 21.98
C ASN A 12 -1.86 5.01 21.43
N PHE A 13 -2.40 4.18 20.54
CA PHE A 13 -3.63 4.42 19.78
C PHE A 13 -4.72 3.42 20.18
N SER A 14 -5.95 3.90 20.29
CA SER A 14 -7.08 3.09 20.72
C SER A 14 -7.65 2.24 19.59
N GLY A 15 -8.05 0.99 19.89
CA GLY A 15 -8.79 0.15 18.95
C GLY A 15 -7.97 -0.47 17.81
N VAL A 16 -6.62 -0.42 17.85
CA VAL A 16 -5.77 -1.16 16.90
C VAL A 16 -5.90 -2.65 17.15
N LYS A 17 -6.15 -3.42 16.07
CA LYS A 17 -6.28 -4.88 16.11
C LYS A 17 -5.24 -5.52 15.21
N VAL A 18 -4.29 -6.24 15.79
CA VAL A 18 -3.28 -6.99 15.03
C VAL A 18 -3.49 -8.47 15.27
N HIS A 19 -3.68 -9.23 14.18
CA HIS A 19 -3.82 -10.69 14.28
C HIS A 19 -2.51 -11.31 14.80
N PRO A 20 -2.55 -12.33 15.69
CA PRO A 20 -1.34 -12.93 16.28
C PRO A 20 -0.32 -13.46 15.26
N ASN A 21 -0.78 -13.86 14.07
CA ASN A 21 0.08 -14.35 12.98
C ASN A 21 0.41 -13.26 11.95
N ALA A 22 0.16 -11.99 12.23
CA ALA A 22 0.66 -10.89 11.44
C ALA A 22 2.02 -10.45 11.94
N PHE A 23 2.83 -9.90 11.05
CA PHE A 23 4.09 -9.24 11.40
C PHE A 23 3.92 -7.73 11.26
N VAL A 24 4.26 -7.00 12.30
CA VAL A 24 4.32 -5.53 12.28
C VAL A 24 5.67 -5.11 12.84
N ASP A 25 6.44 -4.38 12.05
CA ASP A 25 7.73 -3.85 12.48
C ASP A 25 7.54 -2.85 13.63
N PRO A 26 8.39 -2.87 14.67
CA PRO A 26 8.29 -1.96 15.81
C PRO A 26 8.38 -0.47 15.46
N SER A 27 8.94 -0.11 14.31
CA SER A 27 9.01 1.27 13.82
C SER A 27 7.78 1.71 13.01
N ALA A 28 6.85 0.78 12.71
CA ALA A 28 5.61 1.12 12.03
C ALA A 28 4.66 1.92 12.93
N GLU A 29 4.00 2.91 12.35
CA GLU A 29 3.02 3.76 13.03
C GLU A 29 1.59 3.33 12.63
N LEU A 30 0.82 2.78 13.57
CA LEU A 30 -0.57 2.38 13.34
C LEU A 30 -1.50 3.30 14.13
N HIS A 31 -2.40 3.99 13.44
CA HIS A 31 -3.35 4.90 14.09
C HIS A 31 -4.62 4.19 14.57
N ASP A 32 -5.51 4.94 15.24
CA ASP A 32 -6.72 4.41 15.87
C ASP A 32 -7.58 3.55 14.93
N GLY A 33 -8.05 2.41 15.41
CA GLY A 33 -8.96 1.54 14.69
C GLY A 33 -8.36 0.79 13.49
N VAL A 34 -7.03 0.84 13.29
CA VAL A 34 -6.35 0.05 12.25
C VAL A 34 -6.51 -1.44 12.55
N ILE A 35 -6.79 -2.22 11.51
CA ILE A 35 -6.91 -3.68 11.58
C ILE A 35 -5.85 -4.31 10.68
N ILE A 36 -5.05 -5.20 11.24
CA ILE A 36 -4.05 -6.00 10.51
C ILE A 36 -4.44 -7.47 10.58
N ALA A 37 -4.79 -8.05 9.44
CA ALA A 37 -5.29 -9.42 9.35
C ALA A 37 -4.19 -10.48 9.39
N GLN A 38 -4.60 -11.75 9.43
CA GLN A 38 -3.71 -12.91 9.48
C GLN A 38 -2.69 -12.92 8.34
N GLY A 39 -1.43 -13.16 8.66
CA GLY A 39 -0.35 -13.31 7.70
C GLY A 39 0.07 -12.00 7.02
N ALA A 40 -0.58 -10.87 7.32
CA ALA A 40 -0.15 -9.58 6.78
C ALA A 40 1.22 -9.19 7.35
N MET A 41 2.00 -8.50 6.53
CA MET A 41 3.31 -7.97 6.90
C MET A 41 3.32 -6.45 6.74
N VAL A 42 3.62 -5.75 7.82
CA VAL A 42 3.85 -4.29 7.84
C VAL A 42 5.32 -4.06 8.21
N GLY A 43 6.07 -3.56 7.25
CA GLY A 43 7.51 -3.34 7.37
C GLY A 43 7.89 -2.04 8.09
N PRO A 44 9.20 -1.77 8.20
CA PRO A 44 9.70 -0.55 8.83
C PRO A 44 9.30 0.70 8.05
N ASN A 45 9.20 1.84 8.78
CA ASN A 45 8.88 3.16 8.22
C ASN A 45 7.50 3.24 7.51
N VAL A 46 6.60 2.31 7.79
CA VAL A 46 5.22 2.33 7.30
C VAL A 46 4.33 3.10 8.28
N LYS A 47 3.47 3.97 7.73
CA LYS A 47 2.44 4.67 8.50
C LYS A 47 1.07 4.32 7.96
N ILE A 48 0.14 3.94 8.85
CA ILE A 48 -1.22 3.54 8.47
C ILE A 48 -2.23 4.38 9.24
N GLY A 49 -3.00 5.17 8.52
CA GLY A 49 -4.01 6.09 9.03
C GLY A 49 -5.23 5.39 9.63
N LYS A 50 -5.97 6.15 10.41
CA LYS A 50 -7.12 5.72 11.19
C LYS A 50 -8.12 4.88 10.37
N GLY A 51 -8.61 3.78 10.97
CA GLY A 51 -9.67 2.96 10.40
C GLY A 51 -9.30 2.19 9.13
N THR A 52 -8.04 2.22 8.71
CA THR A 52 -7.56 1.45 7.55
C THR A 52 -7.44 -0.04 7.91
N GLU A 53 -7.89 -0.89 7.00
CA GLU A 53 -7.90 -2.34 7.14
C GLU A 53 -6.90 -2.98 6.18
N ILE A 54 -5.96 -3.75 6.72
CA ILE A 54 -4.97 -4.51 5.95
C ILE A 54 -5.37 -5.99 5.96
N GLY A 55 -5.73 -6.49 4.79
CA GLY A 55 -6.25 -7.83 4.57
C GLY A 55 -5.20 -8.95 4.71
N PRO A 56 -5.65 -10.21 4.69
CA PRO A 56 -4.78 -11.37 4.87
C PRO A 56 -3.65 -11.42 3.86
N ASN A 57 -2.44 -11.77 4.34
CA ASN A 57 -1.22 -11.92 3.53
C ASN A 57 -0.84 -10.69 2.69
N ALA A 58 -1.40 -9.52 2.98
CA ALA A 58 -0.96 -8.28 2.34
C ALA A 58 0.43 -7.88 2.86
N VAL A 59 1.24 -7.26 2.01
CA VAL A 59 2.58 -6.79 2.34
C VAL A 59 2.65 -5.29 2.11
N ILE A 60 2.86 -4.55 3.18
CA ILE A 60 3.07 -3.10 3.14
C ILE A 60 4.50 -2.84 3.63
N THR A 61 5.32 -2.25 2.79
CA THR A 61 6.75 -2.08 3.12
C THR A 61 7.33 -0.80 2.51
N GLY A 62 8.63 -0.60 2.67
CA GLY A 62 9.30 0.63 2.24
C GLY A 62 8.81 1.84 3.04
N LYS A 63 9.21 3.04 2.62
CA LYS A 63 8.70 4.28 3.20
C LYS A 63 7.31 4.57 2.63
N THR A 64 6.29 3.95 3.22
CA THR A 64 4.90 3.98 2.74
C THR A 64 3.99 4.65 3.76
N GLU A 65 3.22 5.63 3.31
CA GLU A 65 2.19 6.28 4.10
C GLU A 65 0.81 6.01 3.47
N ILE A 66 -0.10 5.45 4.26
CA ILE A 66 -1.49 5.16 3.87
C ILE A 66 -2.41 5.99 4.75
N GLY A 67 -3.31 6.75 4.13
CA GLY A 67 -4.29 7.60 4.80
C GLY A 67 -5.36 6.83 5.56
N ILE A 68 -6.49 7.47 5.80
CA ILE A 68 -7.59 6.94 6.63
C ILE A 68 -8.58 6.11 5.83
N ASN A 69 -9.25 5.16 6.50
CA ASN A 69 -10.37 4.36 5.98
C ASN A 69 -10.08 3.62 4.66
N ASN A 70 -8.83 3.27 4.39
CA ASN A 70 -8.51 2.46 3.21
C ASN A 70 -8.85 0.99 3.46
N LYS A 71 -9.21 0.27 2.40
CA LYS A 71 -9.44 -1.18 2.42
C LYS A 71 -8.43 -1.87 1.51
N VAL A 72 -7.54 -2.61 2.13
CA VAL A 72 -6.52 -3.41 1.45
C VAL A 72 -6.94 -4.87 1.51
N PHE A 73 -7.21 -5.48 0.37
CA PHE A 73 -7.68 -6.85 0.25
C PHE A 73 -6.54 -7.87 0.33
N PRO A 74 -6.84 -9.19 0.35
CA PRO A 74 -5.80 -10.21 0.46
C PRO A 74 -4.75 -10.15 -0.65
N ASN A 75 -3.50 -10.47 -0.30
CA ASN A 75 -2.37 -10.57 -1.22
C ASN A 75 -2.09 -9.25 -2.00
N VAL A 76 -2.40 -8.11 -1.44
CA VAL A 76 -1.98 -6.80 -1.99
C VAL A 76 -0.54 -6.51 -1.58
N PHE A 77 0.25 -5.96 -2.49
CA PHE A 77 1.65 -5.62 -2.26
C PHE A 77 1.89 -4.13 -2.52
N ILE A 78 2.28 -3.38 -1.49
CA ILE A 78 2.50 -1.93 -1.55
C ILE A 78 3.92 -1.61 -1.07
N GLY A 79 4.64 -0.78 -1.85
CA GLY A 79 5.93 -0.24 -1.46
C GLY A 79 7.13 -1.15 -1.73
N LEU A 80 6.94 -2.21 -2.53
CA LEU A 80 8.05 -3.01 -3.02
C LEU A 80 8.90 -2.24 -4.04
N ASP A 81 10.11 -2.73 -4.26
CA ASP A 81 11.05 -2.15 -5.22
C ASP A 81 10.43 -2.05 -6.62
N PRO A 82 10.73 -0.97 -7.35
CA PRO A 82 10.27 -0.82 -8.72
C PRO A 82 10.87 -1.90 -9.64
N GLN A 83 10.08 -2.29 -10.64
CA GLN A 83 10.54 -3.19 -11.71
C GLN A 83 11.28 -2.41 -12.80
N ASP A 84 12.09 -1.44 -12.43
CA ASP A 84 12.89 -0.60 -13.31
C ASP A 84 14.37 -0.98 -13.17
N LEU A 85 15.01 -1.34 -14.29
CA LEU A 85 16.42 -1.68 -14.34
C LEU A 85 17.36 -0.55 -13.90
N LYS A 86 16.87 0.68 -13.82
CA LYS A 86 17.63 1.84 -13.34
C LYS A 86 17.67 1.96 -11.82
N TYR A 87 16.77 1.29 -11.11
CA TYR A 87 16.72 1.34 -9.64
C TYR A 87 18.02 0.80 -9.02
N ARG A 88 18.55 1.52 -8.04
CA ARG A 88 19.83 1.20 -7.35
C ARG A 88 19.71 1.22 -5.82
N GLY A 89 18.50 1.00 -5.29
CA GLY A 89 18.29 1.03 -3.83
C GLY A 89 18.04 2.43 -3.27
N ALA A 90 17.57 3.37 -4.09
CA ALA A 90 17.24 4.74 -3.68
C ALA A 90 16.16 4.79 -2.59
N SER A 91 16.25 5.80 -1.70
CA SER A 91 15.21 6.06 -0.70
C SER A 91 14.04 6.79 -1.36
N THR A 92 12.98 6.05 -1.62
CA THR A 92 11.79 6.52 -2.32
C THR A 92 10.52 6.17 -1.55
N GLU A 93 9.40 6.82 -1.86
CA GLU A 93 8.19 6.75 -1.06
C GLU A 93 6.98 6.27 -1.87
N VAL A 94 5.99 5.72 -1.15
CA VAL A 94 4.61 5.57 -1.63
C VAL A 94 3.70 6.37 -0.71
N ILE A 95 2.88 7.26 -1.29
CA ILE A 95 1.91 8.06 -0.56
C ILE A 95 0.51 7.72 -1.08
N ILE A 96 -0.35 7.27 -0.18
CA ILE A 96 -1.73 6.90 -0.48
C ILE A 96 -2.66 7.74 0.38
N GLY A 97 -3.63 8.37 -0.24
CA GLY A 97 -4.66 9.16 0.44
C GLY A 97 -5.72 8.29 1.13
N ASP A 98 -6.94 8.78 1.17
CA ASP A 98 -8.02 8.26 2.00
C ASP A 98 -9.07 7.49 1.21
N ASN A 99 -9.79 6.59 1.89
CA ASN A 99 -10.98 5.90 1.39
C ASN A 99 -10.75 5.11 0.09
N ASN A 100 -9.55 4.64 -0.17
CA ASN A 100 -9.27 3.81 -1.34
C ASN A 100 -9.59 2.33 -1.06
N THR A 101 -9.90 1.62 -2.12
CA THR A 101 -10.09 0.16 -2.09
C THR A 101 -9.09 -0.49 -3.05
N PHE A 102 -8.20 -1.31 -2.52
CA PHE A 102 -7.25 -2.12 -3.28
C PHE A 102 -7.69 -3.56 -3.21
N ARG A 103 -8.21 -4.08 -4.33
CA ARG A 103 -8.68 -5.46 -4.42
C ARG A 103 -7.52 -6.44 -4.50
N GLU A 104 -7.84 -7.71 -4.52
CA GLU A 104 -6.91 -8.83 -4.40
C GLU A 104 -5.77 -8.75 -5.40
N CYS A 105 -4.56 -9.01 -4.93
CA CYS A 105 -3.34 -9.07 -5.75
C CYS A 105 -2.99 -7.75 -6.47
N VAL A 106 -3.49 -6.61 -6.03
CA VAL A 106 -3.01 -5.30 -6.50
C VAL A 106 -1.55 -5.13 -6.08
N THR A 107 -0.74 -4.56 -6.97
CA THR A 107 0.66 -4.23 -6.71
C THR A 107 0.94 -2.76 -6.95
N ILE A 108 1.67 -2.11 -6.03
CA ILE A 108 2.04 -0.70 -6.11
C ILE A 108 3.52 -0.58 -5.78
N ASN A 109 4.33 -0.20 -6.76
CA ASN A 109 5.76 -0.02 -6.58
C ASN A 109 6.09 1.39 -6.07
N LYS A 110 7.16 1.49 -5.27
CA LYS A 110 7.75 2.79 -4.93
C LYS A 110 8.50 3.38 -6.13
N ALA A 111 8.92 4.64 -6.03
CA ALA A 111 9.60 5.34 -7.13
C ALA A 111 11.05 4.86 -7.33
N THR A 112 11.70 5.32 -8.41
CA THR A 112 13.01 4.82 -8.87
C THR A 112 14.18 5.63 -8.32
N TYR A 113 14.07 6.96 -8.27
CA TYR A 113 15.21 7.82 -7.90
C TYR A 113 15.02 8.50 -6.55
N GLU A 114 16.14 8.85 -5.92
CA GLU A 114 16.19 9.43 -4.57
C GLU A 114 15.20 10.58 -4.38
N GLY A 115 14.41 10.49 -3.31
CA GLY A 115 13.40 11.51 -2.94
C GLY A 115 12.13 11.50 -3.75
N GLU A 116 12.02 10.68 -4.79
CA GLU A 116 10.81 10.58 -5.61
C GLU A 116 9.72 9.73 -4.94
N LYS A 117 8.50 9.84 -5.47
CA LYS A 117 7.30 9.21 -4.91
C LYS A 117 6.42 8.58 -5.98
N THR A 118 5.72 7.52 -5.59
CA THR A 118 4.49 7.06 -6.24
C THR A 118 3.31 7.56 -5.40
N ILE A 119 2.33 8.21 -6.03
CA ILE A 119 1.25 8.91 -5.32
C ILE A 119 -0.10 8.38 -5.77
N ILE A 120 -0.98 8.10 -4.82
CA ILE A 120 -2.38 7.73 -5.06
C ILE A 120 -3.26 8.63 -4.20
N GLY A 121 -4.20 9.33 -4.83
CA GLY A 121 -5.14 10.22 -4.17
C GLY A 121 -6.22 9.46 -3.37
N ASN A 122 -7.45 9.95 -3.43
CA ASN A 122 -8.53 9.52 -2.54
C ASN A 122 -9.70 8.87 -3.30
N ASN A 123 -10.45 8.02 -2.60
CA ASN A 123 -11.71 7.42 -3.10
C ASN A 123 -11.53 6.59 -4.38
N ASN A 124 -10.38 5.96 -4.57
CA ASN A 124 -10.09 5.17 -5.75
C ASN A 124 -10.48 3.69 -5.53
N LEU A 125 -10.87 3.03 -6.61
CA LEU A 125 -11.09 1.58 -6.68
C LEU A 125 -10.10 0.97 -7.67
N LEU A 126 -9.12 0.24 -7.16
CA LEU A 126 -8.23 -0.57 -7.96
C LEU A 126 -8.68 -2.03 -7.83
N MET A 127 -9.23 -2.56 -8.93
CA MET A 127 -9.73 -3.95 -8.95
C MET A 127 -8.60 -4.96 -9.01
N ALA A 128 -8.95 -6.24 -8.87
CA ALA A 128 -7.98 -7.30 -8.71
C ALA A 128 -6.94 -7.36 -9.84
N TYR A 129 -5.69 -7.69 -9.44
CA TYR A 129 -4.52 -7.80 -10.33
C TYR A 129 -4.09 -6.50 -11.02
N THR A 130 -4.58 -5.33 -10.58
CA THR A 130 -4.09 -4.04 -11.08
C THR A 130 -2.65 -3.80 -10.62
N HIS A 131 -1.81 -3.29 -11.51
CA HIS A 131 -0.44 -2.88 -11.21
C HIS A 131 -0.28 -1.38 -11.35
N ILE A 132 0.33 -0.73 -10.37
CA ILE A 132 0.78 0.66 -10.44
C ILE A 132 2.32 0.67 -10.42
N GLY A 133 2.89 1.07 -11.54
CA GLY A 133 4.33 1.22 -11.70
C GLY A 133 4.90 2.36 -10.87
N HIS A 134 6.22 2.41 -10.84
CA HIS A 134 6.98 3.45 -10.12
C HIS A 134 6.68 4.87 -10.63
N ASN A 135 6.76 5.84 -9.76
CA ASN A 135 6.58 7.27 -10.10
C ASN A 135 5.22 7.64 -10.70
N CYS A 136 4.21 6.80 -10.55
CA CYS A 136 2.86 7.12 -10.98
C CYS A 136 2.20 8.14 -10.05
N GLU A 137 1.33 8.97 -10.64
CA GLU A 137 0.46 9.90 -9.92
C GLU A 137 -1.00 9.62 -10.28
N LEU A 138 -1.75 9.06 -9.35
CA LEU A 138 -3.18 8.84 -9.49
C LEU A 138 -3.95 9.89 -8.68
N GLY A 139 -4.91 10.55 -9.32
CA GLY A 139 -5.82 11.50 -8.68
C GLY A 139 -6.87 10.82 -7.81
N ASN A 140 -8.09 11.34 -7.86
CA ASN A 140 -9.18 10.93 -6.99
C ASN A 140 -10.35 10.32 -7.79
N ARG A 141 -11.14 9.44 -7.14
CA ARG A 141 -12.34 8.81 -7.72
C ARG A 141 -12.06 8.06 -9.02
N ILE A 142 -10.90 7.45 -9.09
CA ILE A 142 -10.45 6.63 -10.23
C ILE A 142 -10.98 5.21 -10.06
N VAL A 143 -11.39 4.60 -11.14
CA VAL A 143 -11.72 3.17 -11.21
C VAL A 143 -10.80 2.51 -12.23
N LEU A 144 -9.93 1.62 -11.78
CA LEU A 144 -9.15 0.73 -12.63
C LEU A 144 -9.76 -0.66 -12.55
N ALA A 145 -10.29 -1.15 -13.67
CA ALA A 145 -10.87 -2.49 -13.71
C ALA A 145 -9.79 -3.58 -13.65
N ASN A 146 -10.21 -4.84 -13.55
CA ASN A 146 -9.32 -5.98 -13.35
C ASN A 146 -8.16 -6.01 -14.35
N SER A 147 -6.96 -6.31 -13.84
CA SER A 147 -5.75 -6.50 -14.63
C SER A 147 -5.30 -5.28 -15.46
N VAL A 148 -5.68 -4.07 -15.09
CA VAL A 148 -5.10 -2.85 -15.65
C VAL A 148 -3.65 -2.75 -15.19
N GLN A 149 -2.73 -2.53 -16.14
CA GLN A 149 -1.30 -2.40 -15.88
C GLN A 149 -0.85 -0.97 -16.20
N VAL A 150 -0.53 -0.19 -15.18
CA VAL A 150 -0.07 1.20 -15.33
C VAL A 150 1.45 1.21 -15.26
N ALA A 151 2.10 1.57 -16.36
CA ALA A 151 3.55 1.67 -16.45
C ALA A 151 4.09 2.82 -15.58
N GLY A 152 5.41 2.88 -15.40
CA GLY A 152 6.04 3.96 -14.62
C GLY A 152 5.81 5.35 -15.20
N HIS A 153 5.79 6.37 -14.33
CA HIS A 153 5.63 7.80 -14.65
C HIS A 153 4.28 8.19 -15.30
N VAL A 154 3.28 7.32 -15.25
CA VAL A 154 1.93 7.62 -15.76
C VAL A 154 1.19 8.50 -14.77
N LYS A 155 0.50 9.51 -15.28
CA LYS A 155 -0.44 10.33 -14.54
C LYS A 155 -1.87 9.97 -14.95
N VAL A 156 -2.71 9.63 -13.97
CA VAL A 156 -4.14 9.39 -14.15
C VAL A 156 -4.91 10.47 -13.41
N GLU A 157 -5.68 11.26 -14.12
CA GLU A 157 -6.42 12.36 -13.53
C GLU A 157 -7.72 11.90 -12.86
N ASP A 158 -8.32 12.81 -12.07
CA ASP A 158 -9.55 12.58 -11.32
C ASP A 158 -10.68 12.01 -12.18
N ASN A 159 -11.47 11.10 -11.60
CA ASN A 159 -12.67 10.51 -12.19
C ASN A 159 -12.42 9.62 -13.44
N ALA A 160 -11.18 9.24 -13.72
CA ALA A 160 -10.90 8.32 -14.81
C ALA A 160 -11.48 6.93 -14.53
N ILE A 161 -12.06 6.32 -15.54
CA ILE A 161 -12.53 4.91 -15.53
C ILE A 161 -11.80 4.18 -16.64
N ILE A 162 -11.00 3.18 -16.28
CA ILE A 162 -10.18 2.41 -17.21
C ILE A 162 -10.68 0.96 -17.24
N GLY A 163 -11.04 0.50 -18.43
CA GLY A 163 -11.52 -0.86 -18.68
C GLY A 163 -10.45 -1.93 -18.40
N GLY A 164 -10.89 -3.16 -18.14
CA GLY A 164 -9.99 -4.24 -17.74
C GLY A 164 -9.01 -4.70 -18.82
N CYS A 165 -7.92 -5.36 -18.37
CA CYS A 165 -6.89 -5.95 -19.23
C CYS A 165 -6.19 -4.95 -20.17
N LEU A 166 -6.07 -3.69 -19.74
CA LEU A 166 -5.39 -2.64 -20.50
C LEU A 166 -4.02 -2.32 -19.92
N GLY A 167 -3.06 -2.04 -20.80
CA GLY A 167 -1.78 -1.42 -20.47
C GLY A 167 -1.85 0.09 -20.73
N ILE A 168 -1.37 0.86 -19.76
CA ILE A 168 -1.28 2.34 -19.84
C ILE A 168 0.19 2.71 -19.78
N HIS A 169 0.64 3.46 -20.79
CA HIS A 169 2.05 3.90 -20.90
C HIS A 169 2.13 5.37 -21.25
#